data_02ba1129cb76e4c0f92fc1c361ec3860
#
_entry.id   02ba1129cb76e4c0f92fc1c361ec3860
#
_cell.length_a   1.000
_cell.length_b   1.000
_cell.length_c   1.000
_cell.angle_alpha   90.00
_cell.angle_beta   90.00
_cell.angle_gamma   90.00
#
_symmetry.space_group_name_H-M   'P 1'
#
loop_
_entity.id
_entity.type
_entity.pdbx_description
1 polymer ?
#
loop_
_entity_poly.entity_id
_entity_poly.type
_entity_poly.pdbx_seq_one_letter_code
_entity_poly.pdbx_strand_id
1 'polypeptide(L)'
;MDVAALVLSGYKQAGPVELGPVNTFYSYNPIEGLRLRIGGRTTEQLSTRFFSEAYAAYGLEDKKWKYFLSGTYSLNNKSVYKFPQHYIRASYQHDTKIPGQNLEFIQEDNVLLSFKRGENRSYLYNDIYKLEYKAEFQNNFSINAGLTKWKQNPAGIIRYQIIPEIGDPTTIHQLNTTEASIGFRWAPKEQFYQGKLYRT
;
A
#
# COMPACT_ATOMS: atom_id res chain seq x y z
N MET A 1 -24.43 -2.96 15.85
CA MET A 1 -23.08 -2.92 15.20
C MET A 1 -23.07 -4.06 14.20
N ASP A 2 -23.11 -3.76 12.90
CA ASP A 2 -23.17 -4.83 11.89
C ASP A 2 -21.83 -5.54 11.78
N VAL A 3 -21.74 -6.73 12.33
CA VAL A 3 -20.57 -7.63 12.20
C VAL A 3 -20.25 -7.88 10.72
N ALA A 4 -21.29 -7.97 9.87
CA ALA A 4 -21.12 -8.10 8.44
C ALA A 4 -20.40 -6.91 7.81
N ALA A 5 -20.71 -5.69 8.21
CA ALA A 5 -20.01 -4.49 7.73
C ALA A 5 -18.55 -4.47 8.20
N LEU A 6 -18.26 -4.93 9.41
CA LEU A 6 -16.88 -5.03 9.94
C LEU A 6 -16.06 -6.08 9.15
N VAL A 7 -16.66 -7.22 8.82
CA VAL A 7 -16.01 -8.30 8.07
C VAL A 7 -15.77 -7.87 6.61
N LEU A 8 -16.71 -7.16 6.01
CA LEU A 8 -16.61 -6.72 4.60
C LEU A 8 -15.71 -5.49 4.41
N SER A 9 -15.82 -4.48 5.28
CA SER A 9 -14.98 -3.27 5.19
C SER A 9 -13.62 -3.41 5.86
N GLY A 10 -13.51 -4.34 6.81
CA GLY A 10 -12.30 -4.54 7.61
C GLY A 10 -11.99 -3.41 8.60
N TYR A 11 -12.73 -2.30 8.60
CA TYR A 11 -12.46 -1.13 9.44
C TYR A 11 -13.52 -0.91 10.50
N LYS A 12 -13.07 -0.56 11.71
CA LYS A 12 -13.94 -0.15 12.82
C LYS A 12 -13.84 1.36 13.01
N GLN A 13 -14.94 2.06 12.86
CA GLN A 13 -15.00 3.49 13.10
C GLN A 13 -14.84 3.80 14.60
N ALA A 14 -13.95 4.71 14.92
CA ALA A 14 -13.69 5.23 16.25
C ALA A 14 -13.64 6.79 16.18
N GLY A 15 -14.82 7.41 16.09
CA GLY A 15 -14.93 8.86 15.90
C GLY A 15 -14.38 9.31 14.53
N PRO A 16 -13.43 10.27 14.51
CA PRO A 16 -12.87 10.82 13.27
C PRO A 16 -11.81 9.90 12.61
N VAL A 17 -11.55 8.74 13.20
CA VAL A 17 -10.59 7.75 12.69
C VAL A 17 -11.26 6.39 12.52
N GLU A 18 -10.71 5.57 11.66
CA GLU A 18 -11.06 4.16 11.47
C GLU A 18 -9.87 3.29 11.80
N LEU A 19 -10.05 2.31 12.65
CA LEU A 19 -9.05 1.31 12.99
C LEU A 19 -9.20 0.08 12.11
N GLY A 20 -8.12 -0.43 11.58
CA GLY A 20 -8.14 -1.60 10.70
C GLY A 20 -7.05 -1.58 9.62
N PRO A 21 -7.14 -2.46 8.64
CA PRO A 21 -8.16 -3.50 8.49
C PRO A 21 -8.02 -4.61 9.54
N VAL A 22 -9.14 -5.03 10.13
CA VAL A 22 -9.15 -6.00 11.25
C VAL A 22 -8.61 -7.36 10.84
N ASN A 23 -8.86 -7.76 9.59
CA ASN A 23 -8.37 -9.02 9.01
C ASN A 23 -6.85 -9.07 8.79
N THR A 24 -6.14 -7.96 9.01
CA THR A 24 -4.69 -7.86 8.88
C THR A 24 -3.97 -7.70 10.24
N PHE A 25 -4.70 -7.75 11.35
CA PHE A 25 -4.10 -7.58 12.68
C PHE A 25 -3.09 -8.67 13.02
N TYR A 26 -3.25 -9.83 12.43
CA TYR A 26 -2.29 -10.92 12.52
C TYR A 26 -2.15 -11.62 11.17
N SER A 27 -0.96 -12.03 10.86
CA SER A 27 -0.61 -12.82 9.68
C SER A 27 0.59 -13.71 9.98
N TYR A 28 0.86 -14.68 9.11
CA TYR A 28 2.00 -15.57 9.24
C TYR A 28 2.74 -15.69 7.92
N ASN A 29 4.06 -15.59 7.96
CA ASN A 29 4.93 -15.92 6.85
C ASN A 29 6.26 -16.52 7.35
N PRO A 30 6.99 -17.27 6.50
CA PRO A 30 8.19 -17.99 6.91
C PRO A 30 9.39 -17.12 7.33
N ILE A 31 9.37 -15.82 7.10
CA ILE A 31 10.45 -14.90 7.46
C ILE A 31 10.16 -14.17 8.76
N GLU A 32 8.92 -13.72 8.94
CA GLU A 32 8.52 -12.92 10.11
C GLU A 32 7.94 -13.79 11.23
N GLY A 33 7.58 -15.05 10.90
CA GLY A 33 6.78 -15.90 11.78
C GLY A 33 5.38 -15.30 11.94
N LEU A 34 4.88 -15.29 13.18
CA LEU A 34 3.66 -14.56 13.49
C LEU A 34 3.95 -13.06 13.46
N ARG A 35 3.18 -12.34 12.65
CA ARG A 35 3.22 -10.90 12.50
C ARG A 35 1.97 -10.29 13.14
N LEU A 36 2.18 -9.35 14.02
CA LEU A 36 1.13 -8.54 14.62
C LEU A 36 1.14 -7.15 14.00
N ARG A 37 -0.03 -6.64 13.61
CA ARG A 37 -0.18 -5.33 12.98
C ARG A 37 -1.31 -4.54 13.63
N ILE A 38 -1.09 -3.25 13.77
CA ILE A 38 -2.12 -2.27 14.11
C ILE A 38 -2.07 -1.14 13.10
N GLY A 39 -3.21 -0.68 12.64
CA GLY A 39 -3.30 0.39 11.67
C GLY A 39 -4.64 1.11 11.71
N GLY A 40 -4.70 2.19 10.95
CA GLY A 40 -5.91 2.98 10.84
C GLY A 40 -5.77 4.10 9.82
N ARG A 41 -6.87 4.80 9.62
CA ARG A 41 -6.96 5.93 8.70
C ARG A 41 -7.88 7.01 9.24
N THR A 42 -7.65 8.24 8.81
CA THR A 42 -8.55 9.35 9.10
C THR A 42 -9.78 9.31 8.18
N THR A 43 -10.87 9.93 8.63
CA THR A 43 -12.12 10.01 7.87
C THR A 43 -12.46 11.46 7.51
N GLU A 44 -13.50 11.65 6.71
CA GLU A 44 -14.05 12.98 6.39
C GLU A 44 -14.50 13.75 7.64
N GLN A 45 -14.77 13.07 8.76
CA GLN A 45 -15.14 13.73 10.03
C GLN A 45 -13.97 14.51 10.63
N LEU A 46 -12.72 14.08 10.37
CA LEU A 46 -11.53 14.82 10.79
C LEU A 46 -11.24 15.99 9.87
N SER A 47 -11.23 15.74 8.58
CA SER A 47 -10.96 16.73 7.55
C SER A 47 -11.49 16.29 6.19
N THR A 48 -12.06 17.23 5.43
CA THR A 48 -12.45 17.00 4.05
C THR A 48 -11.29 17.17 3.06
N ARG A 49 -10.15 17.70 3.53
CA ARG A 49 -8.98 18.00 2.70
C ARG A 49 -7.79 17.11 2.98
N PHE A 50 -7.59 16.75 4.23
CA PHE A 50 -6.41 15.98 4.65
C PHE A 50 -6.81 14.59 5.10
N PHE A 51 -6.19 13.59 4.48
CA PHE A 51 -6.37 12.18 4.81
C PHE A 51 -5.01 11.57 5.11
N SER A 52 -4.96 10.78 6.16
CA SER A 52 -3.76 10.04 6.53
C SER A 52 -4.12 8.58 6.79
N GLU A 53 -3.23 7.69 6.42
CA GLU A 53 -3.31 6.27 6.71
C GLU A 53 -1.95 5.80 7.22
N ALA A 54 -1.97 5.00 8.28
CA ALA A 54 -0.75 4.46 8.87
C ALA A 54 -0.97 3.07 9.44
N TYR A 55 0.09 2.27 9.44
CA TYR A 55 0.17 1.08 10.27
C TYR A 55 1.57 0.86 10.82
N ALA A 56 1.64 0.10 11.91
CA ALA A 56 2.85 -0.50 12.43
C ALA A 56 2.64 -2.00 12.58
N ALA A 57 3.65 -2.81 12.26
CA ALA A 57 3.63 -4.25 12.42
C ALA A 57 4.97 -4.74 12.98
N TYR A 58 4.93 -5.87 13.69
CA TYR A 58 6.11 -6.49 14.26
C TYR A 58 6.11 -7.99 13.98
N GLY A 59 7.18 -8.49 13.38
CA GLY A 59 7.41 -9.93 13.17
C GLY A 59 8.11 -10.54 14.37
N LEU A 60 7.56 -11.64 14.88
CA LEU A 60 8.10 -12.28 16.10
C LEU A 60 9.39 -13.05 15.83
N GLU A 61 9.59 -13.57 14.63
CA GLU A 61 10.76 -14.37 14.27
C GLU A 61 11.91 -13.50 13.77
N ASP A 62 11.66 -12.57 12.85
CA ASP A 62 12.70 -11.66 12.35
C ASP A 62 12.99 -10.49 13.29
N LYS A 63 12.15 -10.27 14.32
CA LYS A 63 12.26 -9.24 15.35
C LYS A 63 12.41 -7.83 14.78
N LYS A 64 11.75 -7.55 13.66
CA LYS A 64 11.80 -6.26 12.96
C LYS A 64 10.45 -5.58 12.95
N TRP A 65 10.50 -4.25 13.04
CA TRP A 65 9.34 -3.39 12.82
C TRP A 65 9.12 -3.17 11.32
N LYS A 66 7.87 -3.12 10.93
CA LYS A 66 7.39 -2.70 9.62
C LYS A 66 6.38 -1.60 9.81
N TYR A 67 6.32 -0.66 8.90
CA TYR A 67 5.41 0.46 9.02
C TYR A 67 5.08 1.08 7.66
N PHE A 68 3.95 1.73 7.64
CA PHE A 68 3.45 2.50 6.51
C PHE A 68 2.89 3.81 7.03
N LEU A 69 3.12 4.87 6.30
CA LEU A 69 2.55 6.19 6.54
C LEU A 69 2.21 6.81 5.20
N SER A 70 1.00 7.36 5.07
CA SER A 70 0.62 8.18 3.93
C SER A 70 -0.12 9.43 4.38
N GLY A 71 0.09 10.51 3.63
CA GLY A 71 -0.66 11.75 3.72
C GLY A 71 -1.19 12.13 2.36
N THR A 72 -2.48 12.42 2.26
CA THR A 72 -3.15 12.86 1.04
C THR A 72 -3.77 14.22 1.27
N TYR A 73 -3.49 15.17 0.40
CA TYR A 73 -4.07 16.50 0.44
C TYR A 73 -4.94 16.75 -0.80
N SER A 74 -6.21 17.04 -0.55
CA SER A 74 -7.18 17.37 -1.61
C SER A 74 -7.03 18.82 -2.04
N LEU A 75 -6.82 19.04 -3.33
CA LEU A 75 -6.60 20.36 -3.93
C LEU A 75 -7.90 21.08 -4.29
N ASN A 76 -9.02 20.37 -4.43
CA ASN A 76 -10.31 20.91 -4.85
C ASN A 76 -11.33 21.04 -3.71
N ASN A 77 -10.91 20.97 -2.45
CA ASN A 77 -11.76 21.05 -1.26
C ASN A 77 -12.83 19.96 -1.15
N LYS A 78 -12.75 18.91 -1.95
CA LYS A 78 -13.61 17.74 -1.88
C LYS A 78 -12.86 16.59 -1.23
N SER A 79 -13.59 15.66 -0.64
CA SER A 79 -13.02 14.41 -0.19
C SER A 79 -12.33 13.68 -1.35
N VAL A 80 -11.22 13.02 -1.05
CA VAL A 80 -10.48 12.17 -2.01
C VAL A 80 -11.31 10.98 -2.51
N TYR A 81 -12.45 10.70 -1.89
CA TYR A 81 -13.39 9.67 -2.31
C TYR A 81 -14.50 10.19 -3.23
N LYS A 82 -14.58 11.51 -3.46
CA LYS A 82 -15.65 12.14 -4.26
C LYS A 82 -15.12 12.63 -5.62
N PHE A 83 -15.93 12.42 -6.63
CA PHE A 83 -15.66 12.90 -8.00
C PHE A 83 -15.91 14.42 -8.12
N PRO A 84 -15.10 15.14 -8.89
CA PRO A 84 -13.80 14.76 -9.46
C PRO A 84 -12.71 14.76 -8.38
N GLN A 85 -11.83 13.76 -8.39
CA GLN A 85 -10.71 13.70 -7.48
C GLN A 85 -9.59 14.64 -7.94
N HIS A 86 -9.00 15.39 -7.01
CA HIS A 86 -7.83 16.21 -7.30
C HIS A 86 -6.97 16.29 -6.04
N TYR A 87 -5.87 15.53 -6.01
CA TYR A 87 -5.05 15.42 -4.82
C TYR A 87 -3.57 15.16 -5.11
N ILE A 88 -2.78 15.43 -4.11
CA ILE A 88 -1.39 14.97 -3.98
C ILE A 88 -1.33 14.00 -2.80
N ARG A 89 -0.66 12.86 -2.98
CA ARG A 89 -0.40 11.87 -1.94
C ARG A 89 1.09 11.61 -1.84
N ALA A 90 1.61 11.64 -0.63
CA ALA A 90 2.94 11.17 -0.31
C ALA A 90 2.82 9.95 0.60
N SER A 91 3.63 8.93 0.38
CA SER A 91 3.65 7.75 1.24
C SER A 91 5.05 7.19 1.41
N TYR A 92 5.28 6.57 2.56
CA TYR A 92 6.45 5.79 2.88
C TYR A 92 6.04 4.44 3.45
N GLN A 93 6.66 3.37 2.96
CA GLN A 93 6.45 2.01 3.42
C GLN A 93 7.79 1.34 3.67
N HIS A 94 7.97 0.79 4.87
CA HIS A 94 9.02 -0.15 5.21
C HIS A 94 8.37 -1.48 5.53
N ASP A 95 8.50 -2.46 4.64
CA ASP A 95 7.77 -3.73 4.79
C ASP A 95 8.45 -4.88 4.04
N THR A 96 8.04 -6.10 4.39
CA THR A 96 8.48 -7.33 3.76
C THR A 96 7.53 -7.72 2.64
N LYS A 97 8.04 -7.97 1.44
CA LYS A 97 7.23 -8.35 0.27
C LYS A 97 7.85 -9.51 -0.50
N ILE A 98 7.00 -10.28 -1.17
CA ILE A 98 7.44 -11.29 -2.14
C ILE A 98 7.76 -10.59 -3.47
N PRO A 99 8.87 -10.92 -4.14
CA PRO A 99 9.20 -10.36 -5.45
C PRO A 99 8.09 -10.58 -6.47
N GLY A 100 7.81 -9.55 -7.28
CA GLY A 100 6.79 -9.61 -8.32
C GLY A 100 5.35 -9.50 -7.82
N GLN A 101 5.12 -9.39 -6.52
CA GLN A 101 3.80 -9.22 -5.94
C GLN A 101 3.46 -7.73 -5.87
N ASN A 102 2.87 -7.22 -6.93
CA ASN A 102 2.40 -5.83 -7.03
C ASN A 102 0.86 -5.83 -7.20
N LEU A 103 0.17 -6.47 -6.28
CA LEU A 103 -1.29 -6.57 -6.32
C LEU A 103 -1.87 -5.43 -5.49
N GLU A 104 -2.23 -4.33 -6.15
CA GLU A 104 -2.88 -3.18 -5.53
C GLU A 104 -4.25 -3.53 -4.89
N PHE A 105 -4.82 -4.67 -5.24
CA PHE A 105 -6.16 -5.10 -4.83
C PHE A 105 -6.18 -6.21 -3.78
N ILE A 106 -5.02 -6.80 -3.42
CA ILE A 106 -4.97 -7.86 -2.41
C ILE A 106 -4.26 -7.32 -1.19
N GLN A 107 -4.96 -7.31 -0.06
CA GLN A 107 -4.34 -7.10 1.24
C GLN A 107 -3.39 -8.26 1.52
N GLU A 108 -2.10 -7.99 1.44
CA GLU A 108 -1.02 -8.99 1.56
C GLU A 108 -1.03 -9.71 2.92
N ASP A 109 -1.60 -9.08 3.93
CA ASP A 109 -1.63 -9.55 5.32
C ASP A 109 -2.90 -10.31 5.70
N ASN A 110 -3.64 -10.85 4.74
CA ASN A 110 -4.81 -11.66 5.06
C ASN A 110 -4.38 -13.06 5.53
N VAL A 111 -4.79 -13.46 6.73
CA VAL A 111 -4.50 -14.77 7.35
C VAL A 111 -4.86 -15.94 6.44
N LEU A 112 -6.02 -15.86 5.78
CA LEU A 112 -6.48 -16.94 4.88
C LEU A 112 -5.56 -17.09 3.65
N LEU A 113 -4.93 -16.01 3.18
CA LEU A 113 -3.97 -16.06 2.08
C LEU A 113 -2.59 -16.54 2.55
N SER A 114 -2.22 -16.30 3.80
CA SER A 114 -0.96 -16.75 4.38
C SER A 114 -0.88 -18.28 4.42
N PHE A 115 -1.97 -18.96 4.73
CA PHE A 115 -2.02 -20.43 4.72
C PHE A 115 -1.97 -21.05 3.32
N LYS A 116 -2.36 -20.31 2.28
CA LYS A 116 -2.35 -20.80 0.89
C LYS A 116 -1.01 -20.70 0.18
N ARG A 117 -0.06 -19.94 0.69
CA ARG A 117 1.19 -19.60 -0.02
C ARG A 117 2.30 -20.66 0.04
N GLY A 118 2.14 -21.71 0.80
CA GLY A 118 3.19 -22.73 0.97
C GLY A 118 4.48 -22.15 1.60
N GLU A 119 5.58 -22.91 1.52
CA GLU A 119 6.89 -22.53 2.10
C GLU A 119 7.70 -21.59 1.18
N ASN A 120 7.10 -20.50 0.68
CA ASN A 120 7.86 -19.54 -0.08
C ASN A 120 8.78 -18.73 0.85
N ARG A 121 10.09 -18.89 0.72
CA ARG A 121 11.13 -18.17 1.47
C ARG A 121 11.77 -17.03 0.66
N SER A 122 11.18 -16.67 -0.47
CA SER A 122 11.68 -15.61 -1.35
C SER A 122 11.03 -14.28 -0.96
N TYR A 123 11.66 -13.53 -0.05
CA TYR A 123 11.17 -12.24 0.43
C TYR A 123 12.20 -11.15 0.27
N LEU A 124 11.73 -9.91 0.24
CA LEU A 124 12.54 -8.70 0.21
C LEU A 124 12.06 -7.75 1.31
N TYR A 125 13.00 -7.16 2.05
CA TYR A 125 12.73 -5.95 2.82
C TYR A 125 12.74 -4.76 1.87
N ASN A 126 11.68 -3.97 1.91
CA ASN A 126 11.47 -2.88 0.98
C ASN A 126 11.29 -1.56 1.71
N ASP A 127 12.01 -0.53 1.25
CA ASP A 127 11.74 0.87 1.56
C ASP A 127 11.19 1.53 0.31
N ILE A 128 9.92 1.93 0.36
CA ILE A 128 9.20 2.49 -0.78
C ILE A 128 8.74 3.91 -0.44
N TYR A 129 9.24 4.88 -1.18
CA TYR A 129 8.79 6.27 -1.13
C TYR A 129 7.98 6.54 -2.39
N LYS A 130 6.75 7.03 -2.23
CA LYS A 130 5.90 7.40 -3.37
C LYS A 130 5.40 8.82 -3.22
N LEU A 131 5.36 9.52 -4.35
CA LEU A 131 4.66 10.78 -4.51
C LEU A 131 3.72 10.63 -5.69
N GLU A 132 2.43 10.85 -5.47
CA GLU A 132 1.37 10.64 -6.45
C GLU A 132 0.57 11.93 -6.61
N TYR A 133 0.27 12.27 -7.85
CA TYR A 133 -0.65 13.33 -8.22
C TYR A 133 -1.78 12.75 -9.03
N LYS A 134 -3.00 13.11 -8.69
CA LYS A 134 -4.20 12.73 -9.48
C LYS A 134 -5.08 13.94 -9.68
N ALA A 135 -5.52 14.13 -10.92
CA ALA A 135 -6.51 15.11 -11.30
C ALA A 135 -7.57 14.48 -12.20
N GLU A 136 -8.82 14.58 -11.79
CA GLU A 136 -9.99 14.20 -12.57
C GLU A 136 -10.76 15.45 -12.97
N PHE A 137 -11.28 15.45 -14.19
CA PHE A 137 -12.07 16.53 -14.75
C PHE A 137 -13.52 16.09 -14.99
N GLN A 138 -14.44 17.03 -15.05
CA GLN A 138 -15.88 16.73 -15.22
C GLN A 138 -16.23 16.05 -16.56
N ASN A 139 -15.36 16.16 -17.55
CA ASN A 139 -15.49 15.48 -18.85
C ASN A 139 -14.98 14.03 -18.81
N ASN A 140 -14.77 13.46 -17.62
CA ASN A 140 -14.20 12.13 -17.40
C ASN A 140 -12.79 11.92 -17.98
N PHE A 141 -12.06 13.00 -18.20
CA PHE A 141 -10.62 12.94 -18.43
C PHE A 141 -9.89 12.92 -17.08
N SER A 142 -8.82 12.16 -16.97
CA SER A 142 -7.97 12.16 -15.76
C SER A 142 -6.49 12.06 -16.11
N ILE A 143 -5.70 12.65 -15.23
CA ILE A 143 -4.23 12.63 -15.28
C ILE A 143 -3.75 12.01 -13.97
N ASN A 144 -2.83 11.06 -14.06
CA ASN A 144 -2.11 10.50 -12.94
C ASN A 144 -0.62 10.69 -13.20
N ALA A 145 0.12 11.17 -12.20
CA ALA A 145 1.57 11.24 -12.25
C ALA A 145 2.13 10.66 -10.95
N GLY A 146 3.24 9.95 -11.04
CA GLY A 146 3.85 9.30 -9.90
C GLY A 146 5.37 9.31 -9.96
N LEU A 147 5.99 9.44 -8.78
CA LEU A 147 7.41 9.22 -8.56
C LEU A 147 7.55 8.17 -7.46
N THR A 148 8.28 7.10 -7.74
CA THR A 148 8.55 6.04 -6.78
C THR A 148 10.06 5.85 -6.65
N LYS A 149 10.56 5.86 -5.42
CA LYS A 149 11.91 5.42 -5.08
C LYS A 149 11.82 4.17 -4.25
N TRP A 150 12.44 3.12 -4.71
CA TRP A 150 12.34 1.80 -4.12
C TRP A 150 13.73 1.26 -3.80
N LYS A 151 13.94 0.88 -2.54
CA LYS A 151 15.13 0.17 -2.07
C LYS A 151 14.72 -1.22 -1.64
N GLN A 152 15.41 -2.23 -2.15
CA GLN A 152 15.10 -3.62 -1.92
C GLN A 152 16.32 -4.35 -1.35
N ASN A 153 16.17 -4.96 -0.19
CA ASN A 153 17.19 -5.77 0.44
C ASN A 153 16.74 -7.23 0.46
N PRO A 154 17.56 -8.18 0.00
CA PRO A 154 17.22 -9.60 0.03
C PRO A 154 16.92 -10.10 1.44
N ALA A 155 15.88 -10.93 1.55
CA ALA A 155 15.52 -11.65 2.75
C ALA A 155 15.30 -13.14 2.41
N GLY A 156 15.55 -14.04 3.36
CA GLY A 156 15.42 -15.47 3.11
C GLY A 156 16.50 -16.01 2.17
N ILE A 157 16.07 -16.66 1.10
CA ILE A 157 16.96 -17.37 0.17
C ILE A 157 17.44 -16.52 -1.01
N ILE A 158 16.86 -15.33 -1.21
CA ILE A 158 17.21 -14.46 -2.35
C ILE A 158 18.63 -13.93 -2.20
N ARG A 159 19.35 -13.86 -3.31
CA ARG A 159 20.66 -13.20 -3.45
C ARG A 159 20.69 -12.41 -4.74
N TYR A 160 21.24 -11.21 -4.68
CA TYR A 160 21.49 -10.40 -5.86
C TYR A 160 22.95 -10.52 -6.27
N GLN A 161 23.19 -10.73 -7.55
CA GLN A 161 24.54 -10.79 -8.12
C GLN A 161 24.61 -9.95 -9.40
N ILE A 162 25.68 -9.21 -9.56
CA ILE A 162 26.07 -8.61 -10.82
C ILE A 162 27.00 -9.61 -11.51
N ILE A 163 26.63 -10.03 -12.70
CA ILE A 163 27.45 -10.90 -13.55
C ILE A 163 28.06 -10.00 -14.62
N PRO A 164 29.36 -9.62 -14.49
CA PRO A 164 30.03 -8.84 -15.52
C PRO A 164 30.33 -9.72 -16.74
N GLU A 165 30.53 -9.11 -17.91
CA GLU A 165 30.96 -9.85 -19.11
C GLU A 165 32.35 -10.50 -18.95
N ILE A 166 33.21 -9.89 -18.15
CA ILE A 166 34.57 -10.39 -17.82
C ILE A 166 34.78 -10.24 -16.32
N GLY A 167 35.07 -11.34 -15.62
CA GLY A 167 35.37 -11.39 -14.19
C GLY A 167 34.38 -12.22 -13.39
N ASP A 168 34.56 -12.26 -12.06
CA ASP A 168 33.73 -13.04 -11.16
C ASP A 168 32.45 -12.32 -10.78
N PRO A 169 31.33 -13.06 -10.52
CA PRO A 169 30.09 -12.50 -10.04
C PRO A 169 30.27 -11.78 -8.70
N THR A 170 29.78 -10.56 -8.61
CA THR A 170 29.80 -9.75 -7.38
C THR A 170 28.44 -9.75 -6.71
N THR A 171 28.39 -10.15 -5.43
CA THR A 171 27.14 -10.10 -4.64
C THR A 171 26.86 -8.66 -4.23
N ILE A 172 25.61 -8.20 -4.46
CA ILE A 172 25.10 -6.93 -3.99
C ILE A 172 24.01 -7.16 -2.94
N HIS A 173 23.96 -6.27 -1.95
CA HIS A 173 23.03 -6.40 -0.81
C HIS A 173 21.80 -5.51 -0.94
N GLN A 174 21.76 -4.62 -1.91
CA GLN A 174 20.68 -3.68 -2.10
C GLN A 174 20.48 -3.36 -3.58
N LEU A 175 19.22 -3.36 -4.01
CA LEU A 175 18.80 -2.84 -5.31
C LEU A 175 18.03 -1.55 -5.09
N ASN A 176 18.40 -0.49 -5.83
CA ASN A 176 17.72 0.81 -5.81
C ASN A 176 17.07 1.06 -7.16
N THR A 177 15.78 1.36 -7.15
CA THR A 177 15.02 1.70 -8.35
C THR A 177 14.37 3.05 -8.17
N THR A 178 14.38 3.86 -9.22
CA THR A 178 13.60 5.11 -9.27
C THR A 178 12.74 5.05 -10.52
N GLU A 179 11.45 5.27 -10.35
CA GLU A 179 10.45 5.21 -11.41
C GLU A 179 9.68 6.53 -11.44
N ALA A 180 9.47 7.07 -12.64
CA ALA A 180 8.55 8.16 -12.90
C ALA A 180 7.47 7.65 -13.85
N SER A 181 6.21 7.90 -13.52
CA SER A 181 5.06 7.48 -14.31
C SER A 181 4.14 8.65 -14.61
N ILE A 182 3.53 8.63 -15.79
CA ILE A 182 2.45 9.53 -16.16
C ILE A 182 1.39 8.72 -16.91
N GLY A 183 0.14 8.91 -16.56
CA GLY A 183 -0.99 8.21 -17.17
C GLY A 183 -2.11 9.19 -17.50
N PHE A 184 -2.76 8.93 -18.61
CA PHE A 184 -3.94 9.67 -19.06
C PHE A 184 -5.08 8.67 -19.27
N ARG A 185 -6.28 9.06 -18.86
CA ARG A 185 -7.48 8.25 -19.07
C ARG A 185 -8.62 9.16 -19.52
N TRP A 186 -9.33 8.73 -20.55
CA TRP A 186 -10.52 9.40 -21.03
C TRP A 186 -11.66 8.39 -21.22
N ALA A 187 -12.75 8.58 -20.50
CA ALA A 187 -13.89 7.69 -20.49
C ALA A 187 -15.21 8.49 -20.50
N PRO A 188 -15.58 9.15 -21.62
CA PRO A 188 -16.63 10.17 -21.68
C PRO A 188 -18.04 9.69 -21.33
N LYS A 189 -18.28 8.36 -21.34
CA LYS A 189 -19.60 7.78 -21.02
C LYS A 189 -19.63 7.08 -19.66
N GLU A 190 -18.54 7.20 -18.89
CA GLU A 190 -18.44 6.55 -17.57
C GLU A 190 -19.33 7.26 -16.55
N GLN A 191 -20.07 6.46 -15.77
CA GLN A 191 -20.86 6.93 -14.65
C GLN A 191 -20.30 6.30 -13.37
N PHE A 192 -20.20 7.13 -12.32
CA PHE A 192 -19.70 6.67 -11.02
C PHE A 192 -20.82 6.60 -10.02
N TYR A 193 -20.89 5.48 -9.32
CA TYR A 193 -21.76 5.33 -8.16
C TYR A 193 -20.97 5.68 -6.91
N GLN A 194 -21.46 6.65 -6.15
CA GLN A 194 -20.82 7.08 -4.92
C GLN A 194 -21.37 6.27 -3.73
N GLY A 195 -20.59 5.33 -3.25
CA GLY A 195 -20.84 4.68 -1.96
C GLY A 195 -20.48 5.59 -0.77
N LYS A 196 -20.72 5.13 0.46
CA LYS A 196 -20.38 5.89 1.67
C LYS A 196 -18.88 6.12 1.81
N LEU A 197 -18.05 5.16 1.38
CA LEU A 197 -16.59 5.14 1.56
C LEU A 197 -15.83 4.93 0.26
N TYR A 198 -16.47 4.46 -0.79
CA TYR A 198 -15.82 4.09 -2.04
C TYR A 198 -16.55 4.68 -3.23
N ARG A 199 -15.79 4.88 -4.27
CA ARG A 199 -16.27 5.17 -5.59
C ARG A 199 -16.04 3.92 -6.45
N THR A 200 -17.10 3.38 -7.00
CA THR A 200 -17.10 2.24 -7.92
C THR A 200 -17.52 2.64 -9.31
#